data_9fbeca248e973ea848643037c2d922ac
#
_entry.id   9fbeca248e973ea848643037c2d922ac
#
_cell.length_a   1.000
_cell.length_b   1.000
_cell.length_c   1.000
_cell.angle_alpha   90.00
_cell.angle_beta   90.00
_cell.angle_gamma   90.00
#
_symmetry.space_group_name_H-M   'P 1'
#
loop_
_entity.id
_entity.type
_entity.pdbx_description
1 polymer ?
#
loop_
_entity_poly.entity_id
_entity_poly.type
_entity_poly.pdbx_seq_one_letter_code
_entity_poly.pdbx_strand_id
1 'polypeptide(L)'
;MNSFFLSKIWNFLIDWCYIGLSSSGVHTYQLMYGCEWDDQTRATDAFNQFGYDGEDFVSLDWKEQRYISSVQQGFSSIQKWNHDRGLIENNKQYFKTQCIEWLQKYLQYGKSMKKTVSPQVSLLHKDPSSPVMCHATGFYPSGVTITWMRNDQEHLEDVDLGELLPNEDGTFQKMSTIRVTPDEWKKNVYECVVEHQGKTIRKTADEIITISGIATHTLYSF
;
A
#
# COMPACT_ATOMS: atom_id res chain seq x y z
N MET A 1 17.61 -4.80 -1.13
CA MET A 1 16.24 -4.86 -0.59
C MET A 1 15.75 -3.42 -0.57
N ASN A 2 14.99 -3.04 -1.60
CA ASN A 2 14.54 -1.65 -1.75
C ASN A 2 13.35 -1.41 -0.82
N SER A 3 13.61 -0.74 0.29
CA SER A 3 12.56 -0.28 1.19
C SER A 3 12.03 1.05 0.67
N PHE A 4 11.00 1.00 -0.18
CA PHE A 4 10.24 2.19 -0.56
C PHE A 4 9.36 2.60 0.62
N PHE A 5 9.75 3.63 1.33
CA PHE A 5 8.90 4.29 2.31
C PHE A 5 8.05 5.34 1.60
N LEU A 6 6.84 4.97 1.21
CA LEU A 6 5.80 5.91 0.83
C LEU A 6 5.18 6.50 2.09
N SER A 7 5.69 7.61 2.56
CA SER A 7 5.03 8.41 3.57
C SER A 7 4.13 9.42 2.86
N LYS A 8 2.86 9.06 2.64
CA LYS A 8 1.84 9.99 2.15
C LYS A 8 1.34 10.81 3.32
N ILE A 9 1.78 12.06 3.42
CA ILE A 9 1.16 13.03 4.33
C ILE A 9 -0.07 13.59 3.62
N TRP A 10 -1.25 13.17 4.07
CA TRP A 10 -2.52 13.69 3.60
C TRP A 10 -2.83 14.99 4.34
N ASN A 11 -2.56 16.12 3.71
CA ASN A 11 -3.12 17.39 4.15
C ASN A 11 -4.35 17.68 3.28
N PHE A 12 -5.53 17.39 3.82
CA PHE A 12 -6.79 17.83 3.24
C PHE A 12 -7.00 19.30 3.62
N LEU A 13 -6.59 20.20 2.74
CA LEU A 13 -7.11 21.56 2.75
C LEU A 13 -8.29 21.60 1.78
N ILE A 14 -9.51 21.55 2.31
CA ILE A 14 -10.73 21.84 1.55
C ILE A 14 -10.82 23.36 1.50
N ASP A 15 -10.26 23.96 0.46
CA ASP A 15 -10.56 25.35 0.15
C ASP A 15 -11.89 25.42 -0.59
N TRP A 16 -12.91 25.88 0.14
CA TRP A 16 -14.20 26.26 -0.44
C TRP A 16 -13.98 27.56 -1.23
N CYS A 17 -13.60 27.46 -2.50
CA CYS A 17 -13.62 28.60 -3.38
C CYS A 17 -15.04 28.79 -3.93
N TYR A 18 -15.81 29.70 -3.33
CA TYR A 18 -17.09 30.14 -3.82
C TYR A 18 -16.87 30.99 -5.07
N ILE A 19 -16.88 30.37 -6.25
CA ILE A 19 -17.00 31.12 -7.49
C ILE A 19 -18.50 31.24 -7.79
N GLY A 20 -19.02 32.40 -7.44
CA GLY A 20 -20.40 32.77 -7.81
C GLY A 20 -20.51 32.91 -9.32
N LEU A 21 -20.94 31.86 -9.99
CA LEU A 21 -21.56 31.91 -11.30
C LEU A 21 -22.71 30.91 -11.31
N SER A 22 -23.86 31.43 -11.61
CA SER A 22 -25.18 30.82 -11.81
C SER A 22 -25.13 29.50 -12.59
N SER A 23 -24.82 28.40 -11.91
CA SER A 23 -25.28 27.07 -12.28
C SER A 23 -25.74 26.37 -11.01
N SER A 24 -26.91 25.81 -11.04
CA SER A 24 -27.59 25.16 -9.92
C SER A 24 -26.94 23.83 -9.59
N GLY A 25 -25.79 23.85 -8.90
CA GLY A 25 -25.10 22.62 -8.50
C GLY A 25 -24.06 22.88 -7.40
N VAL A 26 -23.85 21.88 -6.53
CA VAL A 26 -22.70 21.83 -5.62
C VAL A 26 -21.60 21.08 -6.35
N HIS A 27 -20.46 21.72 -6.51
CA HIS A 27 -19.29 21.11 -7.14
C HIS A 27 -18.19 20.87 -6.12
N THR A 28 -17.45 19.78 -6.28
CA THR A 28 -16.34 19.41 -5.41
C THR A 28 -15.02 19.66 -6.12
N TYR A 29 -14.15 20.47 -5.52
CA TYR A 29 -12.77 20.66 -5.96
C TYR A 29 -11.83 20.00 -4.97
N GLN A 30 -10.95 19.14 -5.45
CA GLN A 30 -10.04 18.32 -4.62
C GLN A 30 -8.58 18.64 -4.95
N LEU A 31 -7.75 18.64 -3.92
CA LEU A 31 -6.30 18.82 -4.07
C LEU A 31 -5.55 17.77 -3.25
N MET A 32 -4.62 17.09 -3.89
CA MET A 32 -3.67 16.19 -3.25
C MET A 32 -2.25 16.57 -3.67
N TYR A 33 -1.36 16.79 -2.71
CA TYR A 33 0.03 17.07 -3.00
C TYR A 33 0.95 16.47 -1.93
N GLY A 34 2.21 16.25 -2.30
CA GLY A 34 3.23 15.70 -1.41
C GLY A 34 4.56 15.48 -2.09
N CYS A 35 5.49 14.94 -1.33
CA CYS A 35 6.82 14.57 -1.79
C CYS A 35 7.22 13.18 -1.31
N GLU A 36 8.12 12.56 -2.07
CA GLU A 36 8.69 11.25 -1.78
C GLU A 36 10.20 11.39 -1.54
N TRP A 37 10.72 10.53 -0.69
CA TRP A 37 12.13 10.49 -0.34
C TRP A 37 12.61 9.06 -0.27
N ASP A 38 13.69 8.75 -0.99
CA ASP A 38 14.42 7.51 -0.88
C ASP A 38 15.68 7.73 -0.02
N ASP A 39 15.77 7.07 1.12
CA ASP A 39 16.85 7.26 2.08
C ASP A 39 18.20 6.65 1.66
N GLN A 40 18.20 5.73 0.68
CA GLN A 40 19.41 5.11 0.13
C GLN A 40 19.99 5.92 -1.02
N THR A 41 19.17 6.24 -2.01
CA THR A 41 19.59 6.93 -3.24
C THR A 41 19.56 8.44 -3.10
N ARG A 42 18.88 8.97 -2.07
CA ARG A 42 18.60 10.40 -1.87
C ARG A 42 17.72 10.99 -2.98
N ALA A 43 17.10 10.13 -3.78
CA ALA A 43 16.17 10.58 -4.81
C ALA A 43 14.91 11.18 -4.18
N THR A 44 14.39 12.20 -4.84
CA THR A 44 13.15 12.88 -4.45
C THR A 44 12.17 12.83 -5.61
N ASP A 45 10.89 12.65 -5.29
CA ASP A 45 9.79 12.80 -6.23
C ASP A 45 8.69 13.65 -5.60
N ALA A 46 7.76 14.15 -6.41
CA ALA A 46 6.68 14.97 -5.92
C ALA A 46 5.43 14.78 -6.78
N PHE A 47 4.29 15.00 -6.16
CA PHE A 47 2.99 15.02 -6.84
C PHE A 47 2.17 16.23 -6.39
N ASN A 48 1.38 16.77 -7.32
CA ASN A 48 0.41 17.83 -7.05
C ASN A 48 -0.74 17.64 -8.04
N GLN A 49 -1.88 17.16 -7.54
CA GLN A 49 -3.00 16.67 -8.34
C GLN A 49 -4.29 17.35 -7.91
N PHE A 50 -5.05 17.79 -8.88
CA PHE A 50 -6.34 18.44 -8.70
C PHE A 50 -7.44 17.56 -9.29
N GLY A 51 -8.53 17.38 -8.56
CA GLY A 51 -9.74 16.71 -8.98
C GLY A 51 -10.91 17.69 -9.03
N TYR A 52 -11.86 17.42 -9.90
CA TYR A 52 -13.12 18.17 -9.99
C TYR A 52 -14.28 17.18 -10.16
N ASP A 53 -15.25 17.26 -9.24
CA ASP A 53 -16.41 16.36 -9.17
C ASP A 53 -16.07 14.86 -9.22
N GLY A 54 -14.93 14.47 -8.58
CA GLY A 54 -14.48 13.10 -8.50
C GLY A 54 -13.62 12.63 -9.68
N GLU A 55 -13.41 13.47 -10.71
CA GLU A 55 -12.61 13.15 -11.87
C GLU A 55 -11.26 13.89 -11.84
N ASP A 56 -10.23 13.30 -12.47
CA ASP A 56 -8.93 13.92 -12.61
C ASP A 56 -9.02 15.20 -13.46
N PHE A 57 -8.55 16.31 -12.91
CA PHE A 57 -8.66 17.62 -13.57
C PHE A 57 -7.32 18.12 -14.08
N VAL A 58 -6.35 18.33 -13.19
CA VAL A 58 -5.00 18.83 -13.53
C VAL A 58 -3.98 18.13 -12.63
N SER A 59 -2.82 17.78 -13.17
CA SER A 59 -1.71 17.25 -12.39
C SER A 59 -0.38 17.86 -12.79
N LEU A 60 0.56 17.89 -11.83
CA LEU A 60 1.93 18.32 -12.06
C LEU A 60 2.75 17.14 -12.61
N ASP A 61 3.28 17.30 -13.81
CA ASP A 61 4.37 16.49 -14.32
C ASP A 61 5.67 16.97 -13.66
N TRP A 62 6.10 16.25 -12.62
CA TRP A 62 7.28 16.64 -11.84
C TRP A 62 8.57 16.60 -12.63
N LYS A 63 8.70 15.68 -13.59
CA LYS A 63 9.92 15.54 -14.41
C LYS A 63 10.06 16.70 -15.37
N GLU A 64 8.96 17.05 -16.03
CA GLU A 64 8.92 18.14 -17.01
C GLU A 64 8.67 19.52 -16.38
N GLN A 65 8.40 19.57 -15.06
CA GLN A 65 8.10 20.80 -14.31
C GLN A 65 6.98 21.62 -14.93
N ARG A 66 5.89 20.96 -15.31
CA ARG A 66 4.72 21.58 -15.93
C ARG A 66 3.43 20.91 -15.51
N TYR A 67 2.34 21.65 -15.56
CA TYR A 67 1.01 21.10 -15.36
C TYR A 67 0.45 20.51 -16.65
N ILE A 68 -0.23 19.38 -16.53
CA ILE A 68 -0.90 18.64 -17.60
C ILE A 68 -2.37 18.39 -17.22
N SER A 69 -3.22 18.23 -18.23
CA SER A 69 -4.62 17.87 -18.05
C SER A 69 -5.06 16.93 -19.16
N SER A 70 -5.80 15.89 -18.82
CA SER A 70 -6.45 14.97 -19.76
C SER A 70 -7.83 15.45 -20.22
N VAL A 71 -8.38 16.49 -19.56
CA VAL A 71 -9.72 17.01 -19.84
C VAL A 71 -9.66 18.42 -20.42
N GLN A 72 -10.57 18.71 -21.37
CA GLN A 72 -10.60 20.00 -22.07
C GLN A 72 -10.82 21.18 -21.11
N GLN A 73 -11.59 20.99 -20.07
CA GLN A 73 -11.89 22.00 -19.05
C GLN A 73 -10.66 22.47 -18.29
N GLY A 74 -9.62 21.60 -18.19
CA GLY A 74 -8.35 21.92 -17.55
C GLY A 74 -7.40 22.76 -18.42
N PHE A 75 -7.63 22.89 -19.72
CA PHE A 75 -6.66 23.53 -20.64
C PHE A 75 -6.41 25.01 -20.34
N SER A 76 -7.43 25.76 -19.94
CA SER A 76 -7.25 27.16 -19.52
C SER A 76 -6.39 27.27 -18.26
N SER A 77 -6.56 26.37 -17.31
CA SER A 77 -5.79 26.32 -16.07
C SER A 77 -4.33 25.99 -16.35
N ILE A 78 -4.05 24.94 -17.14
CA ILE A 78 -2.67 24.54 -17.43
C ILE A 78 -1.95 25.62 -18.29
N GLN A 79 -2.63 26.30 -19.20
CA GLN A 79 -2.04 27.42 -19.92
C GLN A 79 -1.62 28.55 -18.97
N LYS A 80 -2.51 28.97 -18.06
CA LYS A 80 -2.24 30.01 -17.07
C LYS A 80 -1.09 29.61 -16.16
N TRP A 81 -1.15 28.41 -15.57
CA TRP A 81 -0.16 27.96 -14.58
C TRP A 81 1.22 27.72 -15.19
N ASN A 82 1.30 27.15 -16.40
CA ASN A 82 2.57 26.92 -17.08
C ASN A 82 3.24 28.21 -17.59
N HIS A 83 2.48 29.30 -17.79
CA HIS A 83 3.04 30.62 -18.10
C HIS A 83 3.54 31.34 -16.84
N ASP A 84 3.05 30.99 -15.67
CA ASP A 84 3.50 31.58 -14.41
C ASP A 84 4.78 30.89 -13.91
N ARG A 85 5.92 31.46 -14.32
CA ARG A 85 7.24 30.97 -13.91
C ARG A 85 7.44 31.03 -12.40
N GLY A 86 6.83 32.01 -11.71
CA GLY A 86 6.90 32.15 -10.26
C GLY A 86 6.21 30.96 -9.57
N LEU A 87 5.04 30.58 -10.03
CA LEU A 87 4.30 29.42 -9.52
C LEU A 87 5.10 28.12 -9.68
N ILE A 88 5.64 27.88 -10.88
CA ILE A 88 6.43 26.66 -11.16
C ILE A 88 7.68 26.60 -10.27
N GLU A 89 8.44 27.70 -10.17
CA GLU A 89 9.67 27.73 -9.39
C GLU A 89 9.39 27.63 -7.87
N ASN A 90 8.33 28.27 -7.36
CA ASN A 90 7.92 28.16 -5.98
C ASN A 90 7.53 26.72 -5.62
N ASN A 91 6.76 26.03 -6.47
CA ASN A 91 6.40 24.63 -6.25
C ASN A 91 7.64 23.73 -6.26
N LYS A 92 8.52 23.94 -7.23
CA LYS A 92 9.79 23.21 -7.32
C LYS A 92 10.64 23.39 -6.08
N GLN A 93 10.79 24.62 -5.60
CA GLN A 93 11.51 24.94 -4.38
C GLN A 93 10.86 24.27 -3.16
N TYR A 94 9.55 24.41 -3.01
CA TYR A 94 8.80 23.82 -1.90
C TYR A 94 8.98 22.32 -1.83
N PHE A 95 8.75 21.60 -2.92
CA PHE A 95 8.81 20.13 -2.93
C PHE A 95 10.25 19.60 -2.76
N LYS A 96 11.26 20.30 -3.27
CA LYS A 96 12.67 19.90 -3.11
C LYS A 96 13.24 20.16 -1.73
N THR A 97 12.73 21.14 -1.01
CA THR A 97 13.31 21.57 0.27
C THR A 97 12.32 21.39 1.44
N GLN A 98 11.38 22.27 1.59
CA GLN A 98 10.48 22.31 2.76
C GLN A 98 9.71 21.00 2.95
N CYS A 99 9.15 20.44 1.87
CA CYS A 99 8.41 19.19 1.92
C CYS A 99 9.30 18.04 2.41
N ILE A 100 10.50 17.92 1.86
CA ILE A 100 11.47 16.88 2.26
C ILE A 100 11.96 17.08 3.70
N GLU A 101 12.24 18.33 4.11
CA GLU A 101 12.64 18.64 5.50
C GLU A 101 11.55 18.22 6.50
N TRP A 102 10.29 18.56 6.23
CA TRP A 102 9.16 18.12 7.04
C TRP A 102 9.00 16.60 7.06
N LEU A 103 9.09 15.96 5.91
CA LEU A 103 9.03 14.51 5.80
C LEU A 103 10.11 13.85 6.67
N GLN A 104 11.35 14.27 6.54
CA GLN A 104 12.47 13.77 7.34
C GLN A 104 12.27 13.99 8.85
N LYS A 105 11.76 15.17 9.23
CA LYS A 105 11.44 15.49 10.61
C LYS A 105 10.37 14.56 11.19
N TYR A 106 9.28 14.33 10.46
CA TYR A 106 8.24 13.40 10.91
C TYR A 106 8.72 11.94 10.91
N LEU A 107 9.57 11.54 9.97
CA LEU A 107 10.22 10.24 10.02
C LEU A 107 11.08 10.04 11.26
N GLN A 108 11.78 11.10 11.72
CA GLN A 108 12.54 11.05 12.97
C GLN A 108 11.62 10.87 14.18
N TYR A 109 10.50 11.59 14.25
CA TYR A 109 9.51 11.42 15.32
C TYR A 109 8.89 10.01 15.29
N GLY A 110 8.64 9.47 14.12
CA GLY A 110 8.11 8.12 13.93
C GLY A 110 9.11 6.99 14.20
N LYS A 111 10.43 7.27 14.27
CA LYS A 111 11.45 6.22 14.53
C LYS A 111 11.23 5.50 15.86
N SER A 112 10.78 6.20 16.88
CA SER A 112 10.43 5.62 18.18
C SER A 112 9.13 4.80 18.15
N MET A 113 8.28 5.04 17.15
CA MET A 113 7.02 4.31 16.92
C MET A 113 7.18 3.11 15.98
N LYS A 114 8.30 2.99 15.26
CA LYS A 114 8.60 1.87 14.36
C LYS A 114 9.01 0.62 15.15
N LYS A 115 8.13 0.15 16.00
CA LYS A 115 8.31 -1.14 16.65
C LYS A 115 8.05 -2.21 15.60
N THR A 116 9.07 -3.04 15.32
CA THR A 116 8.87 -4.26 14.55
C THR A 116 7.82 -5.12 15.22
N VAL A 117 6.72 -5.40 14.52
CA VAL A 117 5.66 -6.30 14.99
C VAL A 117 5.77 -7.59 14.20
N SER A 118 5.95 -8.70 14.91
CA SER A 118 6.03 -10.02 14.28
C SER A 118 4.66 -10.49 13.82
N PRO A 119 4.56 -11.22 12.69
CA PRO A 119 3.29 -11.73 12.20
C PRO A 119 2.67 -12.75 13.16
N GLN A 120 1.36 -12.73 13.26
CA GLN A 120 0.57 -13.85 13.72
C GLN A 120 0.30 -14.74 12.52
N VAL A 121 0.65 -16.04 12.62
CA VAL A 121 0.53 -16.99 11.52
C VAL A 121 -0.47 -18.07 11.90
N SER A 122 -1.45 -18.31 11.02
CA SER A 122 -2.47 -19.34 11.18
C SER A 122 -2.60 -20.16 9.90
N LEU A 123 -2.78 -21.49 10.05
CA LEU A 123 -3.18 -22.37 8.97
C LEU A 123 -4.70 -22.57 9.04
N LEU A 124 -5.39 -22.32 7.95
CA LEU A 124 -6.84 -22.31 7.86
C LEU A 124 -7.31 -23.17 6.70
N HIS A 125 -8.37 -23.95 6.90
CA HIS A 125 -9.09 -24.59 5.79
C HIS A 125 -10.61 -24.56 6.06
N LYS A 126 -11.39 -24.65 5.01
CA LYS A 126 -12.85 -24.70 5.10
C LYS A 126 -13.33 -26.10 5.49
N ASP A 127 -12.77 -27.11 4.88
CA ASP A 127 -13.01 -28.53 5.09
C ASP A 127 -11.75 -29.34 4.71
N PRO A 128 -11.62 -30.63 5.07
CA PRO A 128 -10.42 -31.44 4.80
C PRO A 128 -10.03 -31.60 3.33
N SER A 129 -10.93 -31.30 2.38
CA SER A 129 -10.69 -31.36 0.95
C SER A 129 -10.42 -29.99 0.32
N SER A 130 -10.61 -28.92 1.08
CA SER A 130 -10.36 -27.54 0.65
C SER A 130 -8.87 -27.22 0.66
N PRO A 131 -8.44 -26.25 -0.16
CA PRO A 131 -7.08 -25.71 -0.08
C PRO A 131 -6.75 -25.21 1.34
N VAL A 132 -5.51 -25.39 1.76
CA VAL A 132 -5.01 -24.87 3.04
C VAL A 132 -4.42 -23.49 2.83
N MET A 133 -4.86 -22.53 3.63
CA MET A 133 -4.39 -21.15 3.62
C MET A 133 -3.42 -20.91 4.77
N CYS A 134 -2.25 -20.38 4.48
CA CYS A 134 -1.33 -19.82 5.46
C CYS A 134 -1.54 -18.31 5.51
N HIS A 135 -2.10 -17.82 6.60
CA HIS A 135 -2.42 -16.41 6.81
C HIS A 135 -1.48 -15.80 7.82
N ALA A 136 -0.69 -14.84 7.37
CA ALA A 136 0.19 -14.01 8.21
C ALA A 136 -0.43 -12.62 8.32
N THR A 137 -0.69 -12.13 9.54
CA THR A 137 -1.31 -10.82 9.77
C THR A 137 -0.72 -10.08 10.96
N GLY A 138 -0.94 -8.76 11.04
CA GLY A 138 -0.51 -7.91 12.15
C GLY A 138 0.98 -7.62 12.16
N PHE A 139 1.70 -7.74 11.03
CA PHE A 139 3.13 -7.51 10.98
C PHE A 139 3.48 -6.12 10.46
N TYR A 140 4.60 -5.60 10.94
CA TYR A 140 5.23 -4.37 10.50
C TYR A 140 6.76 -4.47 10.61
N PRO A 141 7.55 -4.03 9.61
CA PRO A 141 7.17 -3.48 8.31
C PRO A 141 6.60 -4.51 7.32
N SER A 142 6.23 -4.06 6.12
CA SER A 142 5.50 -4.83 5.11
C SER A 142 6.26 -6.00 4.47
N GLY A 143 7.59 -6.04 4.62
CA GLY A 143 8.45 -7.08 3.99
C GLY A 143 8.30 -8.44 4.68
N VAL A 144 7.51 -9.33 4.09
CA VAL A 144 7.30 -10.72 4.56
C VAL A 144 7.46 -11.70 3.40
N THR A 145 8.03 -12.86 3.67
CA THR A 145 8.07 -13.99 2.74
C THR A 145 7.25 -15.15 3.33
N ILE A 146 6.40 -15.77 2.53
CA ILE A 146 5.63 -16.96 2.89
C ILE A 146 6.01 -18.06 1.91
N THR A 147 6.51 -19.18 2.41
CA THR A 147 6.99 -20.32 1.63
C THR A 147 6.36 -21.61 2.16
N TRP A 148 5.91 -22.47 1.25
CA TRP A 148 5.51 -23.81 1.60
C TRP A 148 6.68 -24.78 1.48
N MET A 149 6.86 -25.64 2.48
CA MET A 149 7.86 -26.68 2.50
C MET A 149 7.20 -28.05 2.49
N ARG A 150 7.76 -29.00 1.76
CA ARG A 150 7.40 -30.41 1.78
C ARG A 150 8.61 -31.27 2.09
N ASN A 151 8.62 -31.95 3.23
CA ASN A 151 9.76 -32.76 3.69
C ASN A 151 11.09 -31.97 3.66
N ASP A 152 11.08 -30.76 4.23
CA ASP A 152 12.22 -29.81 4.30
C ASP A 152 12.70 -29.25 2.95
N GLN A 153 11.96 -29.47 1.86
CA GLN A 153 12.24 -28.86 0.55
C GLN A 153 11.15 -27.86 0.17
N GLU A 154 11.55 -26.79 -0.48
CA GLU A 154 10.60 -25.78 -0.97
C GLU A 154 9.63 -26.41 -1.98
N HIS A 155 8.33 -26.15 -1.76
CA HIS A 155 7.24 -26.65 -2.59
C HIS A 155 6.55 -25.49 -3.30
N LEU A 156 6.61 -25.51 -4.61
CA LEU A 156 6.08 -24.43 -5.47
C LEU A 156 4.85 -24.84 -6.26
N GLU A 157 4.59 -26.15 -6.37
CA GLU A 157 3.46 -26.69 -7.15
C GLU A 157 2.14 -26.42 -6.44
N ASP A 158 1.11 -26.00 -7.18
CA ASP A 158 -0.23 -25.72 -6.67
C ASP A 158 -0.28 -24.72 -5.50
N VAL A 159 0.71 -23.81 -5.45
CA VAL A 159 0.79 -22.71 -4.49
C VAL A 159 0.34 -21.42 -5.15
N ASP A 160 -0.58 -20.73 -4.48
CA ASP A 160 -1.07 -19.41 -4.86
C ASP A 160 -0.66 -18.40 -3.78
N LEU A 161 0.04 -17.34 -4.18
CA LEU A 161 0.51 -16.29 -3.29
C LEU A 161 -0.35 -15.04 -3.46
N GLY A 162 -1.10 -14.69 -2.42
CA GLY A 162 -1.93 -13.50 -2.39
C GLY A 162 -1.13 -12.19 -2.32
N GLU A 163 -1.82 -11.10 -2.55
CA GLU A 163 -1.26 -9.75 -2.45
C GLU A 163 -0.99 -9.35 -0.99
N LEU A 164 -0.09 -8.38 -0.83
CA LEU A 164 0.15 -7.72 0.45
C LEU A 164 -0.97 -6.69 0.70
N LEU A 165 -1.71 -6.84 1.78
CA LEU A 165 -2.83 -5.96 2.12
C LEU A 165 -2.54 -5.19 3.43
N PRO A 166 -2.98 -3.93 3.54
CA PRO A 166 -2.91 -3.17 4.77
C PRO A 166 -4.05 -3.54 5.74
N ASN A 167 -3.77 -3.50 7.04
CA ASN A 167 -4.77 -3.53 8.11
C ASN A 167 -5.14 -2.11 8.57
N GLU A 168 -6.27 -1.95 9.23
CA GLU A 168 -6.75 -0.66 9.75
C GLU A 168 -5.80 -0.02 10.77
N ASP A 169 -5.05 -0.83 11.52
CA ASP A 169 -4.09 -0.40 12.54
C ASP A 169 -2.70 -0.02 11.97
N GLY A 170 -2.54 -0.01 10.64
CA GLY A 170 -1.28 0.28 9.96
C GLY A 170 -0.29 -0.88 9.90
N THR A 171 -0.67 -2.07 10.36
CA THR A 171 0.06 -3.32 10.10
C THR A 171 -0.35 -3.90 8.75
N PHE A 172 0.23 -5.02 8.39
CA PHE A 172 -0.01 -5.67 7.10
C PHE A 172 -0.46 -7.11 7.27
N GLN A 173 -1.08 -7.64 6.22
CA GLN A 173 -1.43 -9.05 6.10
C GLN A 173 -1.05 -9.60 4.73
N LYS A 174 -0.75 -10.88 4.68
CA LYS A 174 -0.49 -11.62 3.44
C LYS A 174 -0.92 -13.07 3.60
N MET A 175 -1.36 -13.67 2.52
CA MET A 175 -1.84 -15.04 2.51
C MET A 175 -1.16 -15.85 1.41
N SER A 176 -0.91 -17.13 1.67
CA SER A 176 -0.53 -18.11 0.65
C SER A 176 -1.42 -19.34 0.77
N THR A 177 -1.85 -19.88 -0.34
CA THR A 177 -2.75 -21.05 -0.40
C THR A 177 -2.08 -22.20 -1.12
N ILE A 178 -2.19 -23.42 -0.59
CA ILE A 178 -1.71 -24.66 -1.21
C ILE A 178 -2.86 -25.62 -1.46
N ARG A 179 -2.87 -26.27 -2.62
CA ARG A 179 -3.82 -27.34 -2.98
C ARG A 179 -3.10 -28.67 -2.95
N VAL A 180 -3.37 -29.45 -1.91
CA VAL A 180 -2.78 -30.78 -1.70
C VAL A 180 -3.89 -31.77 -1.37
N THR A 181 -3.84 -32.95 -1.96
CA THR A 181 -4.83 -34.01 -1.67
C THR A 181 -4.67 -34.54 -0.24
N PRO A 182 -5.75 -35.04 0.41
CA PRO A 182 -5.68 -35.63 1.75
C PRO A 182 -4.69 -36.80 1.85
N ASP A 183 -4.47 -37.52 0.76
CA ASP A 183 -3.52 -38.65 0.74
C ASP A 183 -2.07 -38.17 0.67
N GLU A 184 -1.79 -37.05 0.03
CA GLU A 184 -0.46 -36.41 0.01
C GLU A 184 -0.12 -35.78 1.35
N TRP A 185 -1.10 -35.13 2.02
CA TRP A 185 -0.95 -34.65 3.39
C TRP A 185 -0.54 -35.74 4.36
N LYS A 186 -1.10 -36.96 4.22
CA LYS A 186 -0.77 -38.09 5.07
C LYS A 186 0.62 -38.69 4.83
N LYS A 187 1.11 -38.56 3.60
CA LYS A 187 2.40 -39.17 3.17
C LYS A 187 3.60 -38.23 3.35
N ASN A 188 3.38 -36.94 3.45
CA ASN A 188 4.43 -35.92 3.49
C ASN A 188 4.18 -34.97 4.65
N VAL A 189 5.25 -34.34 5.12
CA VAL A 189 5.21 -33.24 6.08
C VAL A 189 5.18 -31.93 5.33
N TYR A 190 4.07 -31.20 5.46
CA TYR A 190 3.92 -29.87 4.91
C TYR A 190 4.00 -28.82 6.02
N GLU A 191 4.76 -27.76 5.75
CA GLU A 191 4.92 -26.62 6.65
C GLU A 191 4.73 -25.32 5.88
N CYS A 192 4.07 -24.37 6.51
CA CYS A 192 4.13 -22.97 6.10
C CYS A 192 5.26 -22.29 6.87
N VAL A 193 6.19 -21.68 6.15
CA VAL A 193 7.32 -20.93 6.70
C VAL A 193 7.13 -19.46 6.38
N VAL A 194 7.04 -18.64 7.42
CA VAL A 194 6.90 -17.18 7.31
C VAL A 194 8.16 -16.52 7.85
N GLU A 195 8.82 -15.75 7.00
CA GLU A 195 10.02 -14.99 7.36
C GLU A 195 9.72 -13.49 7.40
N HIS A 196 10.06 -12.87 8.51
CA HIS A 196 9.85 -11.45 8.73
C HIS A 196 10.96 -10.87 9.62
N GLN A 197 11.71 -9.89 9.11
CA GLN A 197 12.77 -9.19 9.84
C GLN A 197 13.77 -10.13 10.54
N GLY A 198 14.21 -11.17 9.83
CA GLY A 198 15.17 -12.16 10.34
C GLY A 198 14.60 -13.17 11.32
N LYS A 199 13.28 -13.12 11.58
CA LYS A 199 12.58 -14.15 12.36
C LYS A 199 11.84 -15.09 11.42
N THR A 200 11.88 -16.38 11.75
CA THR A 200 11.19 -17.44 11.02
C THR A 200 10.12 -18.06 11.91
N ILE A 201 8.89 -18.12 11.42
CA ILE A 201 7.77 -18.80 12.06
C ILE A 201 7.37 -19.97 11.18
N ARG A 202 7.23 -21.16 11.76
CA ARG A 202 6.80 -22.38 11.07
C ARG A 202 5.47 -22.84 11.62
N LYS A 203 4.59 -23.27 10.75
CA LYS A 203 3.29 -23.86 11.08
C LYS A 203 3.12 -25.16 10.32
N THR A 204 2.77 -26.23 11.06
CA THR A 204 2.61 -27.60 10.55
C THR A 204 1.13 -28.00 10.47
N ALA A 205 0.84 -29.09 9.80
CA ALA A 205 -0.52 -29.54 9.49
C ALA A 205 -1.39 -29.82 10.74
N ASP A 206 -0.81 -30.15 11.87
CA ASP A 206 -1.50 -30.36 13.15
C ASP A 206 -2.06 -29.07 13.77
N GLU A 207 -1.60 -27.91 13.27
CA GLU A 207 -2.06 -26.59 13.71
C GLU A 207 -3.17 -26.01 12.80
N ILE A 208 -3.70 -26.80 11.86
CA ILE A 208 -4.74 -26.35 10.93
C ILE A 208 -6.07 -26.12 11.68
N ILE A 209 -6.64 -24.94 11.52
CA ILE A 209 -7.92 -24.54 12.07
C ILE A 209 -8.99 -24.68 11.00
N THR A 210 -10.04 -25.47 11.28
CA THR A 210 -11.20 -25.57 10.39
C THR A 210 -12.13 -24.38 10.59
N ILE A 211 -12.36 -23.61 9.54
CA ILE A 211 -13.28 -22.48 9.54
C ILE A 211 -14.66 -22.98 9.12
N SER A 212 -15.40 -23.61 10.05
CA SER A 212 -16.79 -24.01 9.79
C SER A 212 -17.74 -22.84 10.06
N GLY A 213 -18.35 -22.30 9.02
CA GLY A 213 -19.51 -21.41 9.13
C GLY A 213 -19.25 -19.91 9.27
N ILE A 214 -18.02 -19.43 9.15
CA ILE A 214 -17.75 -18.00 8.97
C ILE A 214 -17.87 -17.68 7.48
N ALA A 215 -18.85 -16.85 7.12
CA ALA A 215 -19.04 -16.42 5.75
C ALA A 215 -17.72 -15.81 5.21
N THR A 216 -17.23 -16.34 4.10
CA THR A 216 -16.04 -15.90 3.40
C THR A 216 -16.06 -14.41 2.98
N HIS A 217 -17.18 -13.72 3.20
CA HIS A 217 -17.35 -12.28 2.98
C HIS A 217 -16.58 -11.40 3.98
N THR A 218 -16.17 -11.90 5.13
CA THR A 218 -15.51 -11.07 6.16
C THR A 218 -13.98 -11.00 5.96
N LEU A 219 -13.40 -11.88 5.16
CA LEU A 219 -11.96 -11.89 4.88
C LEU A 219 -11.57 -11.02 3.67
N TYR A 220 -12.55 -10.56 2.87
CA TYR A 220 -12.35 -9.74 1.68
C TYR A 220 -13.05 -8.38 1.73
N SER A 221 -13.68 -8.04 2.86
CA SER A 221 -14.30 -6.73 3.05
C SER A 221 -13.42 -5.91 3.96
N PHE A 222 -12.45 -5.22 3.32
CA PHE A 222 -11.88 -3.95 3.81
C PHE A 222 -10.98 -3.36 2.73
#